data_9a120e0ce8d4ac3252478d59f36e78fe
#
_entry.id   9a120e0ce8d4ac3252478d59f36e78fe
#
_cell.length_a   1.000
_cell.length_b   1.000
_cell.length_c   1.000
_cell.angle_alpha   90.00
_cell.angle_beta   90.00
_cell.angle_gamma   90.00
#
_symmetry.space_group_name_H-M   'P 1'
#
loop_
_entity.id
_entity.type
_entity.pdbx_description
1 polymer ?
#
loop_
_entity_poly.entity_id
_entity_poly.type
_entity_poly.pdbx_seq_one_letter_code
_entity_poly.pdbx_strand_id
1 'polypeptide(L)'
;MSKKPTVLMILDGYGLNDKCEANAVCEGKTPVMDQLMSQCPFVKGNASGMAVGLPEGQMGNSEVGHLNMGAGRIVYQELTRITKEIQDGDFFKNEALLAAVKNAKENNSALHFMGLLSDGGVHSHNTHLYGLLELAKREGLEKVYVHCFLDGRDTPPASGKGYVEELQTKMKEIGVGEIATVAGRYSAMDRDNRWDRVELAFKAMTKGEGVKGTDAAEAVQASYDAEKTDEFVLPTVIEKDGKPVATVQDKDSVVFFNFRPDRAREITRAFCDDDFKGFAREKKLDVTFVCFTDYDETIGNKLVAFVKQEIKNTFGEYLAAHNMTQARIAETEKYAHVTFFFNGGVEEPNKGEDRILVKSPKVATYDLKPEMSAYEVCDKLVDAIKSDKYDVIIINFANPDMVGPTGVEAAAIKAVEVVDECVGRAVDALKEVDGQMFICADHGNCEQLVDYETGEPFTAHTTNPVPFILVNADPSYTLRENGCLADIIPTLIELMGMEQPVEMTGKSLLIKK
;
A
#
# COMPACT_ATOMS: atom_id res chain seq x y z
N MET A 1 39.16 18.40 1.26
CA MET A 1 38.37 18.87 0.11
C MET A 1 36.98 19.18 0.63
N SER A 2 36.37 20.27 0.20
CA SER A 2 34.96 20.59 0.54
C SER A 2 34.02 19.53 -0.05
N LYS A 3 32.95 19.23 0.67
CA LYS A 3 31.93 18.27 0.20
C LYS A 3 31.11 18.90 -0.94
N LYS A 4 30.79 18.04 -1.93
CA LYS A 4 29.88 18.37 -3.03
C LYS A 4 28.59 17.56 -2.78
N PRO A 5 27.58 18.16 -2.14
CA PRO A 5 26.41 17.41 -1.74
C PRO A 5 25.59 16.91 -2.94
N THR A 6 25.04 15.73 -2.81
CA THR A 6 24.00 15.19 -3.68
C THR A 6 22.65 15.44 -3.01
N VAL A 7 21.76 16.17 -3.66
CA VAL A 7 20.45 16.55 -3.12
C VAL A 7 19.34 15.80 -3.84
N LEU A 8 18.46 15.15 -3.10
CA LEU A 8 17.17 14.70 -3.58
C LEU A 8 16.11 15.68 -3.10
N MET A 9 15.51 16.40 -4.04
CA MET A 9 14.42 17.34 -3.77
C MET A 9 13.09 16.76 -4.21
N ILE A 10 12.18 16.60 -3.28
CA ILE A 10 10.84 16.07 -3.52
C ILE A 10 9.82 17.20 -3.43
N LEU A 11 9.15 17.49 -4.54
CA LEU A 11 8.05 18.44 -4.61
C LEU A 11 6.73 17.68 -4.44
N ASP A 12 6.31 17.51 -3.19
CA ASP A 12 5.19 16.65 -2.83
C ASP A 12 3.90 17.07 -3.55
N GLY A 13 3.29 16.15 -4.29
CA GLY A 13 2.06 16.41 -5.03
C GLY A 13 2.20 17.23 -6.33
N TYR A 14 3.43 17.43 -6.81
CA TYR A 14 3.71 18.19 -8.03
C TYR A 14 3.69 17.29 -9.27
N GLY A 15 2.51 17.03 -9.82
CA GLY A 15 2.35 16.26 -11.05
C GLY A 15 2.49 17.07 -12.32
N LEU A 16 2.44 16.37 -13.45
CA LEU A 16 2.49 16.96 -14.79
C LEU A 16 1.23 16.57 -15.56
N ASN A 17 0.55 17.56 -16.14
CA ASN A 17 -0.67 17.38 -16.92
C ASN A 17 -0.60 18.28 -18.15
N ASP A 18 -0.92 17.73 -19.32
CA ASP A 18 -0.91 18.46 -20.59
C ASP A 18 -2.08 19.45 -20.70
N LYS A 19 -3.15 19.28 -19.90
CA LYS A 19 -4.26 20.24 -19.80
C LYS A 19 -3.91 21.34 -18.80
N CYS A 20 -4.12 22.61 -19.20
CA CYS A 20 -3.83 23.77 -18.36
C CYS A 20 -5.02 24.20 -17.49
N GLU A 21 -6.24 23.87 -17.87
CA GLU A 21 -7.46 24.21 -17.13
C GLU A 21 -7.43 23.58 -15.72
N ALA A 22 -7.64 24.40 -14.70
CA ALA A 22 -7.60 24.01 -13.29
C ALA A 22 -6.32 23.22 -12.93
N ASN A 23 -5.20 23.65 -13.44
CA ASN A 23 -3.88 23.08 -13.29
C ASN A 23 -2.93 24.13 -12.68
N ALA A 24 -2.75 24.08 -11.36
CA ALA A 24 -1.93 25.07 -10.66
C ALA A 24 -0.47 25.12 -11.14
N VAL A 25 0.07 23.98 -11.62
CA VAL A 25 1.43 23.93 -12.18
C VAL A 25 1.54 24.67 -13.50
N CYS A 26 0.51 24.56 -14.36
CA CYS A 26 0.48 25.24 -15.65
C CYS A 26 0.10 26.74 -15.53
N GLU A 27 -0.83 27.07 -14.65
CA GLU A 27 -1.34 28.43 -14.48
C GLU A 27 -0.46 29.30 -13.60
N GLY A 28 0.30 28.68 -12.70
CA GLY A 28 1.26 29.38 -11.83
C GLY A 28 2.48 29.91 -12.58
N LYS A 29 3.06 30.97 -12.05
CA LYS A 29 4.32 31.50 -12.55
C LYS A 29 5.49 30.69 -11.98
N THR A 30 6.03 29.79 -12.78
CA THR A 30 7.07 28.84 -12.41
C THR A 30 8.32 28.97 -13.28
N PRO A 31 8.94 30.17 -13.38
CA PRO A 31 10.06 30.39 -14.30
C PRO A 31 11.28 29.52 -14.01
N VAL A 32 11.50 29.14 -12.75
CA VAL A 32 12.63 28.27 -12.38
C VAL A 32 12.41 26.86 -12.89
N MET A 33 11.26 26.26 -12.60
CA MET A 33 10.92 24.92 -13.06
C MET A 33 10.85 24.85 -14.59
N ASP A 34 10.29 25.86 -15.25
CA ASP A 34 10.24 25.96 -16.70
C ASP A 34 11.66 25.96 -17.31
N GLN A 35 12.55 26.74 -16.73
CA GLN A 35 13.94 26.78 -17.15
C GLN A 35 14.66 25.46 -16.93
N LEU A 36 14.47 24.82 -15.76
CA LEU A 36 15.11 23.54 -15.45
C LEU A 36 14.62 22.44 -16.38
N MET A 37 13.32 22.34 -16.63
CA MET A 37 12.77 21.35 -17.55
C MET A 37 13.21 21.55 -19.01
N SER A 38 13.50 22.79 -19.41
CA SER A 38 13.95 23.09 -20.77
C SER A 38 15.47 22.95 -20.97
N GLN A 39 16.28 23.18 -19.93
CA GLN A 39 17.74 23.25 -20.05
C GLN A 39 18.48 22.07 -19.41
N CYS A 40 17.87 21.36 -18.47
CA CYS A 40 18.44 20.20 -17.80
C CYS A 40 17.89 18.89 -18.39
N PRO A 41 18.56 17.74 -18.18
CA PRO A 41 17.97 16.45 -18.44
C PRO A 41 16.65 16.31 -17.68
N PHE A 42 15.56 16.10 -18.43
CA PHE A 42 14.21 16.03 -17.91
C PHE A 42 13.44 14.91 -18.60
N VAL A 43 12.73 14.10 -17.79
CA VAL A 43 11.78 13.08 -18.25
C VAL A 43 10.58 13.04 -17.32
N LYS A 44 9.49 12.44 -17.79
CA LYS A 44 8.32 12.13 -16.96
C LYS A 44 8.54 10.79 -16.24
N GLY A 45 8.30 10.76 -14.93
CA GLY A 45 8.40 9.56 -14.09
C GLY A 45 7.04 9.00 -13.70
N ASN A 46 6.96 7.69 -13.52
CA ASN A 46 5.75 7.01 -13.05
C ASN A 46 5.71 6.97 -11.52
N ALA A 47 4.62 7.46 -10.94
CA ALA A 47 4.41 7.57 -9.50
C ALA A 47 3.06 6.99 -9.04
N SER A 48 2.45 6.12 -9.82
CA SER A 48 1.13 5.53 -9.52
C SER A 48 1.05 4.07 -9.94
N GLY A 49 0.03 3.37 -9.48
CA GLY A 49 -0.27 2.00 -9.86
C GLY A 49 0.89 1.04 -9.60
N MET A 50 1.07 0.08 -10.48
CA MET A 50 2.09 -0.98 -10.36
C MET A 50 3.53 -0.44 -10.26
N ALA A 51 3.79 0.73 -10.82
CA ALA A 51 5.11 1.38 -10.74
C ALA A 51 5.53 1.76 -9.31
N VAL A 52 4.60 1.80 -8.38
CA VAL A 52 4.84 2.05 -6.94
C VAL A 52 4.28 0.94 -6.04
N GLY A 53 3.95 -0.22 -6.59
CA GLY A 53 3.46 -1.38 -5.84
C GLY A 53 2.00 -1.30 -5.41
N LEU A 54 1.21 -0.44 -6.05
CA LEU A 54 -0.24 -0.33 -5.90
C LEU A 54 -0.97 -1.04 -7.05
N PRO A 55 -2.27 -1.35 -6.90
CA PRO A 55 -3.07 -1.85 -8.02
C PRO A 55 -2.99 -0.93 -9.24
N GLU A 56 -3.15 -1.52 -10.44
CA GLU A 56 -3.16 -0.74 -11.68
C GLU A 56 -4.25 0.34 -11.64
N GLY A 57 -3.89 1.56 -12.10
CA GLY A 57 -4.81 2.70 -12.11
C GLY A 57 -5.02 3.38 -10.76
N GLN A 58 -4.44 2.88 -9.69
CA GLN A 58 -4.54 3.53 -8.38
C GLN A 58 -3.53 4.68 -8.27
N MET A 59 -4.02 5.84 -7.81
CA MET A 59 -3.17 7.01 -7.54
C MET A 59 -2.12 6.71 -6.47
N GLY A 60 -0.92 7.29 -6.62
CA GLY A 60 0.13 7.26 -5.61
C GLY A 60 -0.22 8.10 -4.37
N ASN A 61 0.61 7.97 -3.36
CA ASN A 61 0.55 8.78 -2.15
C ASN A 61 1.95 8.98 -1.57
N SER A 62 2.08 9.89 -0.61
CA SER A 62 3.39 10.26 -0.07
C SER A 62 4.06 9.10 0.68
N GLU A 63 3.31 8.28 1.40
CA GLU A 63 3.85 7.14 2.15
C GLU A 63 4.50 6.12 1.21
N VAL A 64 3.74 5.68 0.21
CA VAL A 64 4.19 4.72 -0.80
C VAL A 64 5.31 5.31 -1.66
N GLY A 65 5.21 6.57 -2.07
CA GLY A 65 6.22 7.23 -2.90
C GLY A 65 7.58 7.32 -2.21
N HIS A 66 7.61 7.80 -0.98
CA HIS A 66 8.85 7.91 -0.20
C HIS A 66 9.44 6.54 0.15
N LEU A 67 8.58 5.55 0.45
CA LEU A 67 9.01 4.18 0.70
C LEU A 67 9.73 3.58 -0.52
N ASN A 68 9.14 3.68 -1.70
CA ASN A 68 9.75 3.17 -2.94
C ASN A 68 11.07 3.88 -3.27
N MET A 69 11.13 5.19 -3.10
CA MET A 69 12.36 5.95 -3.28
C MET A 69 13.46 5.48 -2.34
N GLY A 70 13.21 5.52 -1.04
CA GLY A 70 14.20 5.16 -0.01
C GLY A 70 14.67 3.71 -0.09
N ALA A 71 13.79 2.81 -0.50
CA ALA A 71 14.10 1.40 -0.70
C ALA A 71 14.85 1.10 -2.01
N GLY A 72 14.82 2.01 -3.00
CA GLY A 72 15.41 1.79 -4.32
C GLY A 72 14.83 0.58 -5.06
N ARG A 73 13.59 0.24 -4.75
CA ARG A 73 12.85 -0.90 -5.31
C ARG A 73 11.35 -0.65 -5.26
N ILE A 74 10.60 -1.35 -6.11
CA ILE A 74 9.14 -1.33 -5.98
C ILE A 74 8.77 -2.18 -4.76
N VAL A 75 8.16 -1.53 -3.76
CA VAL A 75 7.63 -2.19 -2.57
C VAL A 75 6.15 -2.43 -2.79
N TYR A 76 5.78 -3.67 -3.06
CA TYR A 76 4.38 -4.03 -3.31
C TYR A 76 3.57 -4.02 -2.02
N GLN A 77 2.43 -3.33 -2.03
CA GLN A 77 1.43 -3.44 -0.96
C GLN A 77 0.83 -4.85 -0.95
N GLU A 78 0.34 -5.32 0.19
CA GLU A 78 -0.08 -6.73 0.34
C GLU A 78 -1.08 -7.18 -0.73
N LEU A 79 -2.10 -6.37 -1.02
CA LEU A 79 -3.06 -6.65 -2.08
C LEU A 79 -2.35 -6.91 -3.43
N THR A 80 -1.50 -6.00 -3.84
CA THR A 80 -0.80 -6.06 -5.12
C THR A 80 0.23 -7.18 -5.14
N ARG A 81 0.95 -7.39 -4.04
CA ARG A 81 1.93 -8.47 -3.88
C ARG A 81 1.28 -9.83 -4.08
N ILE A 82 0.18 -10.11 -3.39
CA ILE A 82 -0.50 -11.40 -3.47
C ILE A 82 -1.10 -11.59 -4.88
N THR A 83 -1.72 -10.56 -5.44
CA THR A 83 -2.23 -10.59 -6.81
C THR A 83 -1.13 -10.90 -7.82
N LYS A 84 0.03 -10.25 -7.68
CA LYS A 84 1.20 -10.50 -8.53
C LYS A 84 1.73 -11.92 -8.39
N GLU A 85 1.82 -12.45 -7.19
CA GLU A 85 2.26 -13.83 -6.96
C GLU A 85 1.32 -14.86 -7.61
N ILE A 86 0.01 -14.59 -7.65
CA ILE A 86 -0.96 -15.42 -8.38
C ILE A 86 -0.67 -15.36 -9.90
N GLN A 87 -0.48 -14.16 -10.43
CA GLN A 87 -0.21 -13.96 -11.86
C GLN A 87 1.11 -14.58 -12.31
N ASP A 88 2.15 -14.47 -11.51
CA ASP A 88 3.49 -15.02 -11.80
C ASP A 88 3.58 -16.53 -11.53
N GLY A 89 2.61 -17.12 -10.82
CA GLY A 89 2.58 -18.53 -10.46
C GLY A 89 3.32 -18.88 -9.16
N ASP A 90 3.95 -17.94 -8.49
CA ASP A 90 4.67 -18.16 -7.23
C ASP A 90 3.73 -18.49 -6.07
N PHE A 91 2.51 -17.96 -6.11
CA PHE A 91 1.43 -18.30 -5.18
C PHE A 91 1.21 -19.80 -5.04
N PHE A 92 1.30 -20.55 -6.16
CA PHE A 92 1.07 -21.99 -6.19
C PHE A 92 2.24 -22.81 -5.65
N LYS A 93 3.36 -22.16 -5.32
CA LYS A 93 4.54 -22.73 -4.69
C LYS A 93 4.69 -22.30 -3.21
N ASN A 94 3.75 -21.52 -2.69
CA ASN A 94 3.80 -21.01 -1.32
C ASN A 94 3.81 -22.16 -0.31
N GLU A 95 4.85 -22.21 0.52
CA GLU A 95 5.09 -23.32 1.44
C GLU A 95 3.98 -23.51 2.47
N ALA A 96 3.44 -22.42 3.03
CA ALA A 96 2.37 -22.50 4.03
C ALA A 96 1.05 -22.97 3.40
N LEU A 97 0.71 -22.48 2.22
CA LEU A 97 -0.48 -22.94 1.49
C LEU A 97 -0.35 -24.42 1.10
N LEU A 98 0.81 -24.84 0.63
CA LEU A 98 1.09 -26.24 0.31
C LEU A 98 1.09 -27.12 1.57
N ALA A 99 1.48 -26.62 2.73
CA ALA A 99 1.37 -27.35 3.99
C ALA A 99 -0.10 -27.64 4.35
N ALA A 100 -1.00 -26.68 4.14
CA ALA A 100 -2.45 -26.90 4.33
C ALA A 100 -2.99 -27.96 3.37
N VAL A 101 -2.59 -27.90 2.11
CA VAL A 101 -2.95 -28.91 1.10
C VAL A 101 -2.44 -30.29 1.48
N LYS A 102 -1.18 -30.39 1.86
CA LYS A 102 -0.53 -31.65 2.29
C LYS A 102 -1.25 -32.27 3.46
N ASN A 103 -1.57 -31.47 4.50
CA ASN A 103 -2.32 -31.94 5.66
C ASN A 103 -3.69 -32.53 5.27
N ALA A 104 -4.43 -31.85 4.40
CA ALA A 104 -5.72 -32.35 3.93
C ALA A 104 -5.59 -33.68 3.16
N LYS A 105 -4.57 -33.83 2.31
CA LYS A 105 -4.28 -35.06 1.57
C LYS A 105 -3.93 -36.22 2.51
N GLU A 106 -3.00 -36.00 3.42
CA GLU A 106 -2.49 -37.03 4.32
C GLU A 106 -3.56 -37.55 5.27
N ASN A 107 -4.47 -36.68 5.71
CA ASN A 107 -5.55 -37.04 6.63
C ASN A 107 -6.87 -37.38 5.91
N ASN A 108 -6.92 -37.29 4.58
CA ASN A 108 -8.16 -37.39 3.81
C ASN A 108 -9.26 -36.48 4.39
N SER A 109 -8.86 -35.29 4.81
CA SER A 109 -9.70 -34.28 5.47
C SER A 109 -10.05 -33.15 4.52
N ALA A 110 -10.79 -32.17 5.02
CA ALA A 110 -11.25 -31.04 4.24
C ALA A 110 -10.25 -29.86 4.27
N LEU A 111 -10.27 -29.07 3.21
CA LEU A 111 -9.63 -27.76 3.12
C LEU A 111 -10.71 -26.68 3.13
N HIS A 112 -10.67 -25.80 4.11
CA HIS A 112 -11.59 -24.70 4.29
C HIS A 112 -10.91 -23.37 3.96
N PHE A 113 -11.58 -22.52 3.21
CA PHE A 113 -11.21 -21.12 3.00
C PHE A 113 -12.18 -20.21 3.71
N MET A 114 -11.70 -19.22 4.43
CA MET A 114 -12.54 -18.21 5.07
C MET A 114 -11.99 -16.81 4.87
N GLY A 115 -12.85 -15.83 4.76
CA GLY A 115 -12.46 -14.44 4.59
C GLY A 115 -13.55 -13.56 4.00
N LEU A 116 -13.25 -12.27 3.89
CA LEU A 116 -14.16 -11.27 3.36
C LEU A 116 -14.30 -11.41 1.85
N LEU A 117 -15.50 -11.70 1.39
CA LEU A 117 -15.82 -11.91 -0.01
C LEU A 117 -16.29 -10.61 -0.67
N SER A 118 -15.35 -9.84 -1.15
CA SER A 118 -15.61 -8.65 -1.97
C SER A 118 -14.35 -8.27 -2.78
N ASP A 119 -14.48 -7.31 -3.67
CA ASP A 119 -13.38 -6.69 -4.41
C ASP A 119 -12.93 -5.34 -3.80
N GLY A 120 -13.38 -5.03 -2.59
CA GLY A 120 -13.06 -3.77 -1.90
C GLY A 120 -11.57 -3.55 -1.67
N GLY A 121 -10.79 -4.61 -1.54
CA GLY A 121 -9.32 -4.53 -1.49
C GLY A 121 -8.75 -3.93 -0.20
N VAL A 122 -9.57 -3.73 0.84
CA VAL A 122 -9.13 -3.19 2.13
C VAL A 122 -8.66 -4.30 3.08
N HIS A 123 -9.42 -5.36 3.21
CA HIS A 123 -9.12 -6.51 4.07
C HIS A 123 -8.71 -7.76 3.31
N SER A 124 -9.24 -7.91 2.11
CA SER A 124 -9.11 -9.07 1.24
C SER A 124 -9.42 -8.69 -0.20
N HIS A 125 -9.27 -9.64 -1.11
CA HIS A 125 -9.78 -9.50 -2.46
C HIS A 125 -10.31 -10.85 -2.94
N ASN A 126 -11.49 -10.86 -3.59
CA ASN A 126 -12.13 -12.08 -4.07
C ASN A 126 -11.27 -12.88 -5.07
N THR A 127 -10.42 -12.20 -5.86
CA THR A 127 -9.49 -12.87 -6.78
C THR A 127 -8.45 -13.74 -6.06
N HIS A 128 -8.12 -13.43 -4.80
CA HIS A 128 -7.22 -14.25 -3.99
C HIS A 128 -7.90 -15.55 -3.56
N LEU A 129 -9.19 -15.51 -3.27
CA LEU A 129 -9.99 -16.73 -3.04
C LEU A 129 -10.04 -17.59 -4.30
N TYR A 130 -10.20 -16.99 -5.48
CA TYR A 130 -10.18 -17.73 -6.74
C TYR A 130 -8.82 -18.38 -6.98
N GLY A 131 -7.72 -17.72 -6.61
CA GLY A 131 -6.37 -18.30 -6.60
C GLY A 131 -6.27 -19.52 -5.67
N LEU A 132 -6.86 -19.46 -4.49
CA LEU A 132 -6.92 -20.61 -3.56
C LEU A 132 -7.72 -21.78 -4.12
N LEU A 133 -8.84 -21.53 -4.77
CA LEU A 133 -9.65 -22.58 -5.43
C LEU A 133 -8.85 -23.21 -6.58
N GLU A 134 -8.16 -22.42 -7.36
CA GLU A 134 -7.26 -22.92 -8.42
C GLU A 134 -6.13 -23.78 -7.84
N LEU A 135 -5.53 -23.38 -6.73
CA LEU A 135 -4.53 -24.17 -6.02
C LEU A 135 -5.09 -25.52 -5.61
N ALA A 136 -6.27 -25.52 -4.97
CA ALA A 136 -6.93 -26.76 -4.55
C ALA A 136 -7.23 -27.69 -5.73
N LYS A 137 -7.66 -27.14 -6.86
CA LYS A 137 -7.90 -27.90 -8.10
C LYS A 137 -6.64 -28.52 -8.67
N ARG A 138 -5.56 -27.71 -8.78
CA ARG A 138 -4.25 -28.20 -9.25
C ARG A 138 -3.69 -29.33 -8.40
N GLU A 139 -3.93 -29.24 -7.11
CA GLU A 139 -3.48 -30.25 -6.14
C GLU A 139 -4.42 -31.46 -6.01
N GLY A 140 -5.53 -31.48 -6.75
CA GLY A 140 -6.44 -32.62 -6.81
C GLY A 140 -7.32 -32.81 -5.58
N LEU A 141 -7.57 -31.76 -4.79
CA LEU A 141 -8.46 -31.81 -3.63
C LEU A 141 -9.93 -31.77 -4.08
N GLU A 142 -10.76 -32.55 -3.42
CA GLU A 142 -12.21 -32.62 -3.68
C GLU A 142 -13.05 -32.03 -2.53
N LYS A 143 -12.57 -32.18 -1.28
CA LYS A 143 -13.25 -31.68 -0.08
C LYS A 143 -12.78 -30.23 0.20
N VAL A 144 -13.33 -29.28 -0.54
CA VAL A 144 -12.95 -27.85 -0.46
C VAL A 144 -14.20 -27.03 -0.18
N TYR A 145 -14.18 -26.25 0.90
CA TYR A 145 -15.33 -25.49 1.37
C TYR A 145 -14.96 -24.04 1.63
N VAL A 146 -15.91 -23.13 1.40
CA VAL A 146 -15.72 -21.70 1.62
C VAL A 146 -16.71 -21.19 2.67
N HIS A 147 -16.18 -20.43 3.62
CA HIS A 147 -16.91 -19.67 4.62
C HIS A 147 -16.84 -18.19 4.22
N CYS A 148 -17.91 -17.67 3.65
CA CYS A 148 -17.98 -16.32 3.12
C CYS A 148 -18.31 -15.31 4.22
N PHE A 149 -17.46 -14.28 4.39
CA PHE A 149 -17.81 -13.11 5.18
C PHE A 149 -18.24 -11.99 4.21
N LEU A 150 -19.38 -11.34 4.49
CA LEU A 150 -19.94 -10.31 3.64
C LEU A 150 -19.53 -8.92 4.14
N ASP A 151 -19.28 -8.02 3.18
CA ASP A 151 -18.66 -6.71 3.41
C ASP A 151 -19.68 -5.64 3.78
N GLY A 152 -20.22 -4.92 2.83
CA GLY A 152 -21.18 -3.84 3.04
C GLY A 152 -20.62 -2.55 3.66
N ARG A 153 -19.28 -2.45 3.83
CA ARG A 153 -18.58 -1.23 4.32
C ARG A 153 -17.58 -0.72 3.30
N ASP A 154 -16.72 -1.60 2.79
CA ASP A 154 -15.72 -1.27 1.77
C ASP A 154 -16.33 -1.39 0.36
N THR A 155 -17.51 -1.97 0.26
CA THR A 155 -18.35 -2.10 -0.94
C THR A 155 -19.80 -1.72 -0.59
N PRO A 156 -20.67 -1.48 -1.59
CA PRO A 156 -22.06 -1.10 -1.33
C PRO A 156 -22.80 -2.09 -0.42
N PRO A 157 -23.70 -1.63 0.46
CA PRO A 157 -24.30 -2.44 1.53
C PRO A 157 -25.10 -3.68 1.11
N ALA A 158 -25.53 -3.75 -0.14
CA ALA A 158 -26.30 -4.87 -0.70
C ALA A 158 -25.64 -5.48 -1.95
N SER A 159 -24.33 -5.46 -2.02
CA SER A 159 -23.54 -6.03 -3.12
C SER A 159 -23.14 -7.50 -2.90
N GLY A 160 -23.22 -7.99 -1.66
CA GLY A 160 -22.73 -9.30 -1.25
C GLY A 160 -23.37 -10.47 -1.98
N LYS A 161 -24.66 -10.38 -2.31
CA LYS A 161 -25.33 -11.41 -3.12
C LYS A 161 -24.64 -11.59 -4.47
N GLY A 162 -24.28 -10.50 -5.14
CA GLY A 162 -23.57 -10.55 -6.42
C GLY A 162 -22.20 -11.22 -6.31
N TYR A 163 -21.45 -10.97 -5.24
CA TYR A 163 -20.17 -11.66 -4.99
C TYR A 163 -20.34 -13.15 -4.71
N VAL A 164 -21.42 -13.53 -3.99
CA VAL A 164 -21.73 -14.95 -3.76
C VAL A 164 -22.08 -15.65 -5.07
N GLU A 165 -22.89 -15.05 -5.92
CA GLU A 165 -23.25 -15.58 -7.24
C GLU A 165 -22.02 -15.72 -8.14
N GLU A 166 -21.14 -14.72 -8.14
CA GLU A 166 -19.86 -14.76 -8.85
C GLU A 166 -18.98 -15.91 -8.34
N LEU A 167 -18.86 -16.08 -7.02
CA LEU A 167 -18.12 -17.19 -6.43
C LEU A 167 -18.69 -18.55 -6.84
N GLN A 168 -20.01 -18.72 -6.81
CA GLN A 168 -20.66 -19.95 -7.27
C GLN A 168 -20.34 -20.26 -8.73
N THR A 169 -20.30 -19.24 -9.58
CA THR A 169 -19.93 -19.36 -10.98
C THR A 169 -18.45 -19.76 -11.12
N LYS A 170 -17.55 -19.11 -10.40
CA LYS A 170 -16.13 -19.43 -10.38
C LYS A 170 -15.82 -20.84 -9.90
N MET A 171 -16.50 -21.31 -8.88
CA MET A 171 -16.37 -22.69 -8.39
C MET A 171 -16.76 -23.71 -9.47
N LYS A 172 -17.83 -23.44 -10.23
CA LYS A 172 -18.22 -24.30 -11.37
C LYS A 172 -17.19 -24.28 -12.51
N GLU A 173 -16.66 -23.10 -12.83
CA GLU A 173 -15.63 -22.94 -13.87
C GLU A 173 -14.33 -23.67 -13.50
N ILE A 174 -13.86 -23.50 -12.27
CA ILE A 174 -12.64 -24.13 -11.76
C ILE A 174 -12.87 -25.62 -11.51
N GLY A 175 -14.07 -26.00 -11.11
CA GLY A 175 -14.47 -27.39 -10.89
C GLY A 175 -14.14 -27.92 -9.51
N VAL A 176 -14.11 -27.07 -8.48
CA VAL A 176 -13.92 -27.44 -7.09
C VAL A 176 -14.52 -26.38 -6.16
N GLY A 177 -14.97 -26.82 -4.99
CA GLY A 177 -15.43 -25.96 -3.90
C GLY A 177 -16.95 -25.90 -3.77
N GLU A 178 -17.40 -25.78 -2.54
CA GLU A 178 -18.79 -25.52 -2.15
C GLU A 178 -18.83 -24.47 -1.02
N ILE A 179 -19.85 -23.61 -1.01
CA ILE A 179 -20.04 -22.65 0.09
C ILE A 179 -20.67 -23.40 1.27
N ALA A 180 -20.03 -23.33 2.43
CA ALA A 180 -20.50 -23.97 3.65
C ALA A 180 -21.26 -23.00 4.57
N THR A 181 -20.79 -21.75 4.70
CA THR A 181 -21.45 -20.73 5.52
C THR A 181 -21.37 -19.36 4.89
N VAL A 182 -22.29 -18.47 5.27
CA VAL A 182 -22.27 -17.05 4.95
C VAL A 182 -22.54 -16.28 6.24
N ALA A 183 -21.75 -15.25 6.52
CA ALA A 183 -21.94 -14.39 7.69
C ALA A 183 -21.51 -12.95 7.37
N GLY A 184 -22.23 -11.97 7.85
CA GLY A 184 -21.79 -10.57 7.77
C GLY A 184 -20.54 -10.32 8.60
N ARG A 185 -19.72 -9.35 8.17
CA ARG A 185 -18.48 -8.97 8.87
C ARG A 185 -18.69 -8.48 10.29
N TYR A 186 -19.89 -8.02 10.63
CA TYR A 186 -20.26 -7.62 11.98
C TYR A 186 -20.02 -8.73 13.01
N SER A 187 -20.31 -9.97 12.68
CA SER A 187 -20.05 -11.15 13.52
C SER A 187 -18.70 -11.79 13.25
N ALA A 188 -18.32 -11.96 11.98
CA ALA A 188 -17.15 -12.73 11.60
C ALA A 188 -15.82 -11.95 11.71
N MET A 189 -15.88 -10.63 11.72
CA MET A 189 -14.70 -9.74 11.67
C MET A 189 -14.78 -8.65 12.74
N ASP A 190 -15.20 -9.00 13.95
CA ASP A 190 -15.13 -8.08 15.08
C ASP A 190 -13.66 -7.75 15.44
N ARG A 191 -13.43 -6.56 16.02
CA ARG A 191 -12.12 -6.12 16.52
C ARG A 191 -12.20 -5.41 17.88
N ASP A 192 -13.40 -5.43 18.48
CA ASP A 192 -13.70 -4.68 19.71
C ASP A 192 -13.93 -5.62 20.91
N ASN A 193 -13.45 -6.88 20.81
CA ASN A 193 -13.59 -7.94 21.81
C ASN A 193 -15.07 -8.28 22.14
N ARG A 194 -15.94 -8.13 21.14
CA ARG A 194 -17.32 -8.55 21.23
C ARG A 194 -17.41 -10.04 20.90
N TRP A 195 -16.96 -10.84 21.85
CA TRP A 195 -16.86 -12.29 21.71
C TRP A 195 -18.23 -12.96 21.49
N ASP A 196 -19.30 -12.33 21.97
CA ASP A 196 -20.69 -12.72 21.69
C ASP A 196 -21.00 -12.74 20.18
N ARG A 197 -20.41 -11.84 19.41
CA ARG A 197 -20.54 -11.79 17.94
C ARG A 197 -19.68 -12.86 17.27
N VAL A 198 -18.42 -12.94 17.67
CA VAL A 198 -17.44 -13.88 17.10
C VAL A 198 -17.88 -15.33 17.31
N GLU A 199 -18.45 -15.64 18.48
CA GLU A 199 -18.95 -16.97 18.82
C GLU A 199 -20.01 -17.47 17.83
N LEU A 200 -20.90 -16.60 17.36
CA LEU A 200 -21.95 -16.95 16.40
C LEU A 200 -21.36 -17.43 15.07
N ALA A 201 -20.40 -16.69 14.53
CA ALA A 201 -19.70 -17.06 13.30
C ALA A 201 -18.86 -18.33 13.49
N PHE A 202 -18.14 -18.43 14.60
CA PHE A 202 -17.35 -19.62 14.93
C PHE A 202 -18.20 -20.88 15.03
N LYS A 203 -19.33 -20.82 15.72
CA LYS A 203 -20.25 -21.95 15.86
C LYS A 203 -20.91 -22.36 14.53
N ALA A 204 -21.22 -21.41 13.67
CA ALA A 204 -21.71 -21.72 12.33
C ALA A 204 -20.69 -22.54 11.53
N MET A 205 -19.40 -22.16 11.59
CA MET A 205 -18.34 -22.84 10.87
C MET A 205 -17.93 -24.19 11.48
N THR A 206 -18.02 -24.35 12.79
CA THR A 206 -17.49 -25.53 13.50
C THR A 206 -18.53 -26.52 13.97
N LYS A 207 -19.75 -26.05 14.21
CA LYS A 207 -20.86 -26.88 14.73
C LYS A 207 -22.07 -26.92 13.81
N GLY A 208 -22.12 -26.10 12.77
CA GLY A 208 -23.30 -25.96 11.92
C GLY A 208 -24.47 -25.31 12.66
N GLU A 209 -24.21 -24.50 13.67
CA GLU A 209 -25.22 -23.74 14.41
C GLU A 209 -25.43 -22.37 13.81
N GLY A 210 -26.64 -21.98 13.49
CA GLY A 210 -26.98 -20.69 12.90
C GLY A 210 -28.29 -20.74 12.13
N VAL A 211 -28.53 -19.67 11.37
CA VAL A 211 -29.65 -19.65 10.40
C VAL A 211 -29.40 -20.75 9.36
N LYS A 212 -30.46 -21.34 8.81
CA LYS A 212 -30.34 -22.40 7.81
C LYS A 212 -30.75 -21.92 6.43
N GLY A 213 -29.99 -22.32 5.43
CA GLY A 213 -30.30 -22.07 4.02
C GLY A 213 -29.82 -23.22 3.15
N THR A 214 -30.40 -23.36 1.97
CA THR A 214 -30.04 -24.42 1.00
C THR A 214 -29.19 -23.91 -0.16
N ASP A 215 -29.20 -22.61 -0.36
CA ASP A 215 -28.35 -21.90 -1.33
C ASP A 215 -27.84 -20.61 -0.71
N ALA A 216 -26.58 -20.31 -0.95
CA ALA A 216 -25.92 -19.14 -0.32
C ALA A 216 -26.47 -17.80 -0.84
N ALA A 217 -26.71 -17.67 -2.15
CA ALA A 217 -27.24 -16.44 -2.73
C ALA A 217 -28.70 -16.19 -2.29
N GLU A 218 -29.52 -17.24 -2.23
CA GLU A 218 -30.89 -17.16 -1.73
C GLU A 218 -30.92 -16.81 -0.23
N ALA A 219 -29.99 -17.34 0.55
CA ALA A 219 -29.86 -17.00 1.98
C ALA A 219 -29.51 -15.52 2.19
N VAL A 220 -28.65 -14.97 1.38
CA VAL A 220 -28.32 -13.53 1.41
C VAL A 220 -29.55 -12.69 1.02
N GLN A 221 -30.30 -13.10 -0.02
CA GLN A 221 -31.53 -12.43 -0.41
C GLN A 221 -32.57 -12.45 0.71
N ALA A 222 -32.75 -13.59 1.38
CA ALA A 222 -33.66 -13.68 2.52
C ALA A 222 -33.27 -12.75 3.67
N SER A 223 -31.97 -12.53 3.88
CA SER A 223 -31.48 -11.55 4.85
C SER A 223 -31.83 -10.12 4.45
N TYR A 224 -31.69 -9.77 3.16
CA TYR A 224 -32.09 -8.46 2.64
C TYR A 224 -33.61 -8.22 2.78
N ASP A 225 -34.41 -9.24 2.51
CA ASP A 225 -35.87 -9.17 2.67
C ASP A 225 -36.25 -8.96 4.15
N ALA A 226 -35.39 -9.37 5.07
CA ALA A 226 -35.52 -9.13 6.51
C ALA A 226 -34.78 -7.83 6.97
N GLU A 227 -34.50 -6.91 6.03
CA GLU A 227 -33.83 -5.61 6.26
C GLU A 227 -32.42 -5.70 6.88
N LYS A 228 -31.73 -6.82 6.70
CA LYS A 228 -30.33 -7.02 7.12
C LYS A 228 -29.44 -7.12 5.89
N THR A 229 -28.71 -6.04 5.62
CA THR A 229 -27.76 -5.96 4.52
C THR A 229 -26.46 -6.68 4.85
N ASP A 230 -25.50 -6.70 3.94
CA ASP A 230 -24.27 -7.52 3.96
C ASP A 230 -23.58 -7.58 5.30
N GLU A 231 -23.26 -6.43 5.88
CA GLU A 231 -22.52 -6.34 7.15
C GLU A 231 -23.20 -7.10 8.28
N PHE A 232 -24.53 -7.11 8.28
CA PHE A 232 -25.38 -7.63 9.38
C PHE A 232 -26.04 -8.97 9.09
N VAL A 233 -25.69 -9.63 7.99
CA VAL A 233 -26.19 -10.98 7.69
C VAL A 233 -25.82 -11.91 8.85
N LEU A 234 -26.83 -12.52 9.46
CA LEU A 234 -26.59 -13.46 10.56
C LEU A 234 -25.85 -14.70 10.04
N PRO A 235 -24.95 -15.28 10.84
CA PRO A 235 -24.27 -16.51 10.45
C PRO A 235 -25.26 -17.59 10.00
N THR A 236 -25.13 -17.98 8.74
CA THR A 236 -26.05 -18.89 8.05
C THR A 236 -25.27 -20.10 7.57
N VAL A 237 -25.78 -21.28 7.93
CA VAL A 237 -25.23 -22.58 7.54
C VAL A 237 -25.96 -23.07 6.29
N ILE A 238 -25.19 -23.39 5.26
CA ILE A 238 -25.76 -23.97 4.04
C ILE A 238 -25.91 -25.47 4.24
N GLU A 239 -27.11 -25.97 4.02
CA GLU A 239 -27.48 -27.38 4.20
C GLU A 239 -27.82 -28.06 2.89
N LYS A 240 -27.43 -29.32 2.79
CA LYS A 240 -27.77 -30.22 1.71
C LYS A 240 -28.36 -31.49 2.35
N ASP A 241 -29.55 -31.88 1.92
CA ASP A 241 -30.27 -33.01 2.47
C ASP A 241 -30.46 -32.92 4.01
N GLY A 242 -30.70 -31.72 4.53
CA GLY A 242 -30.95 -31.45 5.96
C GLY A 242 -29.69 -31.52 6.85
N LYS A 243 -28.50 -31.52 6.24
CA LYS A 243 -27.21 -31.51 6.96
C LYS A 243 -26.34 -30.38 6.47
N PRO A 244 -25.51 -29.79 7.35
CA PRO A 244 -24.49 -28.82 6.90
C PRO A 244 -23.67 -29.39 5.74
N VAL A 245 -23.40 -28.54 4.71
CA VAL A 245 -22.50 -28.87 3.61
C VAL A 245 -21.14 -29.30 4.16
N ALA A 246 -20.61 -28.54 5.09
CA ALA A 246 -19.44 -28.91 5.86
C ALA A 246 -19.34 -28.10 7.15
N THR A 247 -18.65 -28.66 8.12
CA THR A 247 -18.15 -27.96 9.31
C THR A 247 -16.68 -28.27 9.48
N VAL A 248 -15.93 -27.35 10.09
CA VAL A 248 -14.50 -27.55 10.36
C VAL A 248 -14.34 -28.62 11.46
N GLN A 249 -13.56 -29.64 11.17
CA GLN A 249 -13.31 -30.78 12.05
C GLN A 249 -11.82 -30.94 12.38
N ASP A 250 -11.51 -31.80 13.35
CA ASP A 250 -10.12 -32.17 13.63
C ASP A 250 -9.43 -32.71 12.37
N LYS A 251 -8.18 -32.34 12.18
CA LYS A 251 -7.33 -32.67 11.02
C LYS A 251 -7.67 -31.93 9.74
N ASP A 252 -8.67 -31.08 9.72
CA ASP A 252 -8.92 -30.20 8.59
C ASP A 252 -7.83 -29.11 8.48
N SER A 253 -7.72 -28.55 7.30
CA SER A 253 -6.93 -27.36 7.06
C SER A 253 -7.84 -26.15 6.87
N VAL A 254 -7.44 -25.00 7.41
CA VAL A 254 -8.15 -23.73 7.28
C VAL A 254 -7.20 -22.67 6.74
N VAL A 255 -7.56 -21.96 5.70
CA VAL A 255 -6.83 -20.81 5.17
C VAL A 255 -7.70 -19.58 5.27
N PHE A 256 -7.23 -18.58 6.01
CA PHE A 256 -7.87 -17.28 6.14
C PHE A 256 -7.22 -16.31 5.15
N PHE A 257 -7.96 -15.89 4.11
CA PHE A 257 -7.40 -15.11 3.01
C PHE A 257 -7.46 -13.58 3.19
N ASN A 258 -7.84 -13.07 4.36
CA ASN A 258 -7.67 -11.67 4.69
C ASN A 258 -6.18 -11.34 4.85
N PHE A 259 -5.73 -10.23 4.28
CA PHE A 259 -4.35 -9.75 4.43
C PHE A 259 -4.21 -8.60 5.45
N ARG A 260 -5.30 -7.94 5.85
CA ARG A 260 -5.28 -6.92 6.89
C ARG A 260 -5.56 -7.54 8.26
N PRO A 261 -4.68 -7.32 9.27
CA PRO A 261 -4.72 -8.04 10.55
C PRO A 261 -5.85 -7.67 11.50
N ASP A 262 -6.22 -6.39 11.59
CA ASP A 262 -6.99 -5.84 12.70
C ASP A 262 -8.32 -6.54 12.99
N ARG A 263 -9.04 -6.96 11.95
CA ARG A 263 -10.32 -7.68 12.06
C ARG A 263 -10.21 -9.20 11.86
N ALA A 264 -9.01 -9.72 11.71
CA ALA A 264 -8.79 -11.16 11.56
C ALA A 264 -8.33 -11.84 12.87
N ARG A 265 -7.83 -11.06 13.83
CA ARG A 265 -7.23 -11.59 15.06
C ARG A 265 -8.18 -12.41 15.90
N GLU A 266 -9.39 -11.90 16.18
CA GLU A 266 -10.28 -12.49 17.16
C GLU A 266 -10.76 -13.89 16.76
N ILE A 267 -11.27 -14.06 15.54
CA ILE A 267 -11.72 -15.38 15.09
C ILE A 267 -10.55 -16.36 14.92
N THR A 268 -9.36 -15.85 14.54
CA THR A 268 -8.14 -16.66 14.46
C THR A 268 -7.74 -17.17 15.84
N ARG A 269 -7.83 -16.35 16.89
CA ARG A 269 -7.62 -16.78 18.28
C ARG A 269 -8.58 -17.88 18.70
N ALA A 270 -9.85 -17.77 18.29
CA ALA A 270 -10.84 -18.81 18.59
C ALA A 270 -10.46 -20.18 18.02
N PHE A 271 -9.77 -20.23 16.88
CA PHE A 271 -9.26 -21.48 16.30
C PHE A 271 -7.91 -21.91 16.89
N CYS A 272 -6.99 -20.97 17.11
CA CYS A 272 -5.57 -21.25 17.29
C CYS A 272 -5.10 -21.25 18.75
N ASP A 273 -5.63 -20.38 19.61
CA ASP A 273 -5.15 -20.23 20.97
C ASP A 273 -5.46 -21.47 21.82
N ASP A 274 -4.46 -21.99 22.53
CA ASP A 274 -4.63 -23.11 23.47
C ASP A 274 -5.47 -22.66 24.68
N ASP A 275 -5.14 -21.52 25.27
CA ASP A 275 -5.84 -20.90 26.40
C ASP A 275 -6.77 -19.76 25.92
N PHE A 276 -7.74 -20.11 25.11
CA PHE A 276 -8.70 -19.14 24.60
C PHE A 276 -9.79 -18.81 25.64
N LYS A 277 -10.04 -17.52 25.87
CA LYS A 277 -10.95 -17.02 26.92
C LYS A 277 -12.13 -16.19 26.42
N GLY A 278 -12.29 -16.03 25.12
CA GLY A 278 -13.34 -15.20 24.55
C GLY A 278 -14.76 -15.75 24.77
N PHE A 279 -14.92 -17.06 24.58
CA PHE A 279 -16.17 -17.81 24.85
C PHE A 279 -15.83 -19.27 25.12
N ALA A 280 -16.81 -20.03 25.61
CA ALA A 280 -16.63 -21.46 25.93
C ALA A 280 -16.50 -22.29 24.64
N ARG A 281 -15.38 -22.98 24.48
CA ARG A 281 -15.18 -24.02 23.46
C ARG A 281 -15.29 -25.40 24.15
N GLU A 282 -15.95 -26.34 23.53
CA GLU A 282 -15.95 -27.72 24.02
C GLU A 282 -14.55 -28.32 23.99
N LYS A 283 -13.85 -28.07 22.90
CA LYS A 283 -12.42 -28.39 22.73
C LYS A 283 -11.79 -27.45 21.73
N LYS A 284 -10.48 -27.35 21.75
CA LYS A 284 -9.73 -26.77 20.65
C LYS A 284 -9.68 -27.78 19.51
N LEU A 285 -10.02 -27.36 18.29
CA LEU A 285 -9.88 -28.19 17.11
C LEU A 285 -8.39 -28.34 16.72
N ASP A 286 -8.00 -29.54 16.36
CA ASP A 286 -6.67 -29.85 15.84
C ASP A 286 -6.67 -29.62 14.33
N VAL A 287 -6.47 -28.38 13.93
CA VAL A 287 -6.45 -27.96 12.52
C VAL A 287 -5.09 -27.40 12.11
N THR A 288 -4.76 -27.54 10.83
CA THR A 288 -3.66 -26.77 10.22
C THR A 288 -4.22 -25.42 9.77
N PHE A 289 -3.88 -24.35 10.48
CA PHE A 289 -4.42 -23.01 10.25
C PHE A 289 -3.38 -22.13 9.57
N VAL A 290 -3.74 -21.58 8.42
CA VAL A 290 -2.88 -20.66 7.65
C VAL A 290 -3.52 -19.29 7.59
N CYS A 291 -2.80 -18.27 8.07
CA CYS A 291 -3.14 -16.87 7.92
C CYS A 291 -2.44 -16.32 6.66
N PHE A 292 -3.11 -15.52 5.86
CA PHE A 292 -2.43 -14.90 4.71
C PHE A 292 -1.27 -14.00 5.16
N THR A 293 -1.49 -13.22 6.21
CA THR A 293 -0.43 -12.42 6.84
C THR A 293 -0.34 -12.74 8.32
N ASP A 294 0.69 -12.27 9.00
CA ASP A 294 0.79 -12.42 10.45
C ASP A 294 -0.17 -11.45 11.14
N TYR A 295 -1.29 -11.96 11.62
CA TYR A 295 -2.30 -11.13 12.26
C TYR A 295 -1.90 -10.66 13.66
N ASP A 296 -1.12 -11.45 14.37
CA ASP A 296 -0.59 -11.15 15.69
C ASP A 296 0.49 -12.19 16.05
N GLU A 297 1.67 -11.73 16.39
CA GLU A 297 2.81 -12.59 16.75
C GLU A 297 2.53 -13.49 17.98
N THR A 298 1.62 -13.04 18.85
CA THR A 298 1.24 -13.79 20.06
C THR A 298 0.29 -14.96 19.80
N ILE A 299 -0.29 -15.06 18.61
CA ILE A 299 -1.14 -16.20 18.24
C ILE A 299 -0.24 -17.38 17.87
N GLY A 300 -0.29 -18.44 18.67
CA GLY A 300 0.37 -19.71 18.36
C GLY A 300 -0.40 -20.56 17.36
N ASN A 301 0.16 -21.75 17.03
CA ASN A 301 -0.53 -22.78 16.24
C ASN A 301 -1.06 -22.30 14.86
N LYS A 302 -0.35 -21.38 14.23
CA LYS A 302 -0.65 -20.86 12.90
C LYS A 302 0.56 -20.95 11.99
N LEU A 303 0.30 -21.00 10.70
CA LEU A 303 1.27 -20.76 9.63
C LEU A 303 0.94 -19.40 8.98
N VAL A 304 1.93 -18.77 8.40
CA VAL A 304 1.77 -17.48 7.69
C VAL A 304 2.21 -17.66 6.25
N ALA A 305 1.31 -17.36 5.32
CA ALA A 305 1.56 -17.52 3.88
C ALA A 305 2.45 -16.41 3.32
N PHE A 306 2.15 -15.16 3.67
CA PHE A 306 2.85 -13.97 3.17
C PHE A 306 3.46 -13.23 4.36
N VAL A 307 4.67 -13.63 4.73
CA VAL A 307 5.42 -12.99 5.81
C VAL A 307 5.78 -11.56 5.43
N LYS A 308 5.81 -10.66 6.43
CA LYS A 308 6.21 -9.27 6.23
C LYS A 308 7.60 -9.23 5.63
N GLN A 309 7.73 -8.53 4.50
CA GLN A 309 9.03 -8.30 3.90
C GLN A 309 9.79 -7.24 4.70
N GLU A 310 10.98 -7.59 5.18
CA GLU A 310 11.91 -6.61 5.72
C GLU A 310 12.56 -5.85 4.57
N ILE A 311 12.48 -4.52 4.62
CA ILE A 311 13.13 -3.66 3.63
C ILE A 311 14.53 -3.37 4.15
N LYS A 312 15.49 -4.19 3.73
CA LYS A 312 16.90 -4.07 4.12
C LYS A 312 17.68 -3.22 3.11
N ASN A 313 18.73 -2.61 3.59
CA ASN A 313 19.66 -1.82 2.79
C ASN A 313 18.96 -0.68 2.03
N THR A 314 18.12 0.06 2.78
CA THR A 314 17.57 1.33 2.29
C THR A 314 18.68 2.34 2.06
N PHE A 315 18.40 3.43 1.36
CA PHE A 315 19.43 4.43 1.07
C PHE A 315 20.07 4.99 2.35
N GLY A 316 19.28 5.23 3.41
CA GLY A 316 19.81 5.68 4.69
C GLY A 316 20.79 4.70 5.32
N GLU A 317 20.45 3.41 5.33
CA GLU A 317 21.33 2.33 5.81
C GLU A 317 22.58 2.20 4.95
N TYR A 318 22.43 2.29 3.63
CA TYR A 318 23.53 2.22 2.68
C TYR A 318 24.54 3.34 2.90
N LEU A 319 24.07 4.59 3.05
CA LEU A 319 24.94 5.73 3.36
C LEU A 319 25.67 5.56 4.70
N ALA A 320 24.95 5.10 5.73
CA ALA A 320 25.53 4.83 7.05
C ALA A 320 26.64 3.76 6.99
N ALA A 321 26.41 2.69 6.24
CA ALA A 321 27.40 1.62 6.02
C ALA A 321 28.68 2.12 5.32
N HIS A 322 28.56 3.16 4.51
CA HIS A 322 29.69 3.82 3.84
C HIS A 322 30.26 5.01 4.64
N ASN A 323 29.86 5.19 5.89
CA ASN A 323 30.27 6.31 6.76
C ASN A 323 29.99 7.70 6.15
N MET A 324 28.94 7.81 5.37
CA MET A 324 28.50 9.07 4.78
C MET A 324 27.51 9.79 5.68
N THR A 325 27.50 11.11 5.59
CA THR A 325 26.58 11.98 6.35
C THR A 325 25.40 12.38 5.51
N GLN A 326 24.22 12.45 6.13
CA GLN A 326 22.98 12.77 5.45
C GLN A 326 22.08 13.68 6.29
N ALA A 327 21.31 14.54 5.61
CA ALA A 327 20.27 15.36 6.24
C ALA A 327 18.89 15.02 5.67
N ARG A 328 17.89 15.03 6.52
CA ARG A 328 16.47 14.89 6.19
C ARG A 328 15.75 16.17 6.60
N ILE A 329 15.17 16.87 5.65
CA ILE A 329 14.58 18.20 5.84
C ILE A 329 13.15 18.20 5.37
N ALA A 330 12.21 18.55 6.24
CA ALA A 330 10.80 18.76 5.91
C ALA A 330 10.09 19.56 6.99
N GLU A 331 8.93 20.11 6.64
CA GLU A 331 8.02 20.61 7.65
C GLU A 331 7.15 19.48 8.24
N THR A 332 6.44 19.74 9.34
CA THR A 332 5.73 18.74 10.16
C THR A 332 4.92 17.74 9.34
N GLU A 333 4.15 18.22 8.36
CA GLU A 333 3.25 17.39 7.55
C GLU A 333 3.98 16.30 6.74
N LYS A 334 5.24 16.53 6.39
CA LYS A 334 6.05 15.63 5.56
C LYS A 334 7.31 15.10 6.25
N TYR A 335 7.47 15.39 7.52
CA TYR A 335 8.62 14.91 8.29
C TYR A 335 8.72 13.38 8.34
N ALA A 336 7.61 12.70 8.64
CA ALA A 336 7.58 11.25 8.67
C ALA A 336 7.90 10.62 7.30
N HIS A 337 7.58 11.32 6.20
CA HIS A 337 7.80 10.81 4.84
C HIS A 337 9.29 10.78 4.50
N VAL A 338 10.05 11.81 4.84
CA VAL A 338 11.50 11.84 4.60
C VAL A 338 12.31 11.08 5.67
N THR A 339 11.69 10.57 6.72
CA THR A 339 12.32 9.81 7.81
C THR A 339 11.82 8.38 7.87
N PHE A 340 10.73 8.13 8.56
CA PHE A 340 10.15 6.80 8.78
C PHE A 340 9.88 6.04 7.47
N PHE A 341 9.10 6.61 6.56
CA PHE A 341 8.74 5.94 5.31
C PHE A 341 9.94 5.77 4.37
N PHE A 342 10.77 6.79 4.23
CA PHE A 342 11.98 6.73 3.42
C PHE A 342 12.99 5.70 3.95
N ASN A 343 13.01 5.46 5.25
CA ASN A 343 13.83 4.46 5.92
C ASN A 343 13.16 3.06 5.98
N GLY A 344 12.15 2.80 5.18
CA GLY A 344 11.55 1.47 5.11
C GLY A 344 10.67 1.09 6.30
N GLY A 345 10.13 2.08 7.02
CA GLY A 345 9.30 1.88 8.21
C GLY A 345 10.10 1.75 9.51
N VAL A 346 11.31 2.28 9.54
CA VAL A 346 12.18 2.32 10.73
C VAL A 346 12.23 3.74 11.28
N GLU A 347 11.85 3.92 12.55
CA GLU A 347 11.81 5.23 13.21
C GLU A 347 13.19 5.74 13.60
N GLU A 348 14.07 4.84 14.05
CA GLU A 348 15.41 5.20 14.51
C GLU A 348 16.27 5.80 13.38
N PRO A 349 16.93 6.95 13.62
CA PRO A 349 17.85 7.52 12.65
C PRO A 349 19.03 6.60 12.35
N ASN A 350 19.47 6.59 11.09
CA ASN A 350 20.71 5.92 10.72
C ASN A 350 21.93 6.67 11.28
N LYS A 351 23.04 5.97 11.43
CA LYS A 351 24.30 6.61 11.80
C LYS A 351 24.66 7.70 10.78
N GLY A 352 24.90 8.91 11.25
CA GLY A 352 25.22 10.06 10.39
C GLY A 352 24.01 10.74 9.75
N GLU A 353 22.80 10.39 10.16
CA GLU A 353 21.54 11.01 9.73
C GLU A 353 21.11 12.10 10.69
N ASP A 354 21.13 13.34 10.22
CA ASP A 354 20.55 14.48 10.91
C ASP A 354 19.13 14.75 10.40
N ARG A 355 18.23 15.06 11.31
CA ARG A 355 16.82 15.36 11.01
C ARG A 355 16.52 16.82 11.34
N ILE A 356 16.11 17.58 10.36
CA ILE A 356 15.81 19.01 10.44
C ILE A 356 14.32 19.19 10.22
N LEU A 357 13.57 19.29 11.32
CA LEU A 357 12.14 19.51 11.31
C LEU A 357 11.83 21.00 11.41
N VAL A 358 11.01 21.50 10.49
CA VAL A 358 10.39 22.82 10.54
C VAL A 358 8.92 22.66 10.90
N LYS A 359 8.41 23.46 11.83
CA LYS A 359 6.99 23.35 12.22
C LYS A 359 6.10 23.92 11.13
N SER A 360 5.08 23.16 10.73
CA SER A 360 4.01 23.66 9.88
C SER A 360 3.16 24.72 10.58
N PRO A 361 2.59 25.68 9.85
CA PRO A 361 1.75 26.72 10.47
C PRO A 361 0.47 26.13 11.06
N LYS A 362 0.01 26.70 12.16
CA LYS A 362 -1.23 26.29 12.83
C LYS A 362 -2.43 26.99 12.21
N VAL A 363 -2.90 26.49 11.10
CA VAL A 363 -4.11 26.95 10.39
C VAL A 363 -5.10 25.79 10.25
N ALA A 364 -6.38 26.10 10.05
CA ALA A 364 -7.40 25.06 9.88
C ALA A 364 -7.21 24.26 8.59
N THR A 365 -6.91 24.97 7.51
CA THR A 365 -6.59 24.41 6.18
C THR A 365 -5.50 25.25 5.52
N TYR A 366 -4.69 24.64 4.68
CA TYR A 366 -3.50 25.31 4.15
C TYR A 366 -3.76 26.26 2.98
N ASP A 367 -4.97 26.32 2.45
CA ASP A 367 -5.41 27.41 1.55
C ASP A 367 -5.38 28.78 2.24
N LEU A 368 -5.49 28.81 3.57
CA LEU A 368 -5.37 30.03 4.38
C LEU A 368 -3.92 30.52 4.50
N LYS A 369 -2.96 29.65 4.26
CA LYS A 369 -1.51 29.96 4.26
C LYS A 369 -0.77 29.07 3.26
N PRO A 370 -0.89 29.33 1.94
CA PRO A 370 -0.34 28.46 0.90
C PRO A 370 1.19 28.34 0.91
N GLU A 371 1.89 29.36 1.41
CA GLU A 371 3.34 29.29 1.60
C GLU A 371 3.77 28.31 2.68
N MET A 372 2.85 27.91 3.57
CA MET A 372 3.12 27.05 4.70
C MET A 372 4.42 27.45 5.42
N SER A 373 5.38 26.56 5.58
CA SER A 373 6.72 26.85 6.10
C SER A 373 7.83 26.71 5.05
N ALA A 374 7.48 26.77 3.76
CA ALA A 374 8.42 26.51 2.67
C ALA A 374 9.66 27.41 2.71
N TYR A 375 9.52 28.69 3.04
CA TYR A 375 10.65 29.62 3.10
C TYR A 375 11.64 29.25 4.22
N GLU A 376 11.15 28.85 5.40
CA GLU A 376 12.01 28.39 6.49
C GLU A 376 12.66 27.04 6.14
N VAL A 377 11.92 26.12 5.53
CA VAL A 377 12.47 24.85 4.99
C VAL A 377 13.56 25.14 3.97
N CYS A 378 13.34 26.10 3.08
CA CYS A 378 14.34 26.54 2.09
C CYS A 378 15.58 27.13 2.75
N ASP A 379 15.44 27.97 3.78
CA ASP A 379 16.57 28.51 4.53
C ASP A 379 17.42 27.39 5.14
N LYS A 380 16.79 26.39 5.78
CA LYS A 380 17.48 25.22 6.32
C LYS A 380 18.16 24.38 5.24
N LEU A 381 17.54 24.25 4.07
CA LEU A 381 18.12 23.54 2.94
C LEU A 381 19.38 24.28 2.41
N VAL A 382 19.30 25.58 2.20
CA VAL A 382 20.44 26.41 1.75
C VAL A 382 21.58 26.33 2.76
N ASP A 383 21.28 26.45 4.06
CA ASP A 383 22.29 26.31 5.12
C ASP A 383 22.94 24.91 5.07
N ALA A 384 22.16 23.85 4.92
CA ALA A 384 22.67 22.49 4.83
C ALA A 384 23.56 22.29 3.59
N ILE A 385 23.16 22.81 2.43
CA ILE A 385 23.94 22.74 1.19
C ILE A 385 25.30 23.41 1.37
N LYS A 386 25.35 24.59 1.99
CA LYS A 386 26.57 25.40 2.18
C LYS A 386 27.39 24.96 3.40
N SER A 387 26.89 24.07 4.24
CA SER A 387 27.53 23.74 5.52
C SER A 387 28.80 22.92 5.44
N ASP A 388 29.13 22.34 4.29
CA ASP A 388 30.24 21.38 4.11
C ASP A 388 30.13 20.13 4.99
N LYS A 389 28.94 19.85 5.52
CA LYS A 389 28.68 18.76 6.48
C LYS A 389 28.16 17.49 5.82
N TYR A 390 27.24 17.62 4.84
CA TYR A 390 26.47 16.50 4.32
C TYR A 390 26.96 16.02 2.97
N ASP A 391 27.02 14.70 2.81
CA ASP A 391 27.25 14.05 1.52
C ASP A 391 25.94 13.97 0.72
N VAL A 392 24.82 13.74 1.42
CA VAL A 392 23.47 13.63 0.83
C VAL A 392 22.48 14.46 1.64
N ILE A 393 21.58 15.14 0.94
CA ILE A 393 20.47 15.90 1.54
C ILE A 393 19.18 15.45 0.87
N ILE A 394 18.18 15.05 1.68
CA ILE A 394 16.83 14.68 1.23
C ILE A 394 15.86 15.70 1.81
N ILE A 395 15.15 16.38 0.92
CA ILE A 395 14.25 17.49 1.25
C ILE A 395 12.88 17.29 0.61
N ASN A 396 11.82 17.63 1.34
CA ASN A 396 10.44 17.63 0.85
C ASN A 396 9.83 19.03 1.04
N PHE A 397 9.25 19.56 -0.03
CA PHE A 397 8.35 20.71 0.00
C PHE A 397 6.91 20.23 -0.05
N ALA A 398 6.16 20.50 1.01
CA ALA A 398 4.82 19.95 1.25
C ALA A 398 3.69 20.66 0.49
N ASN A 399 3.94 21.88 0.02
CA ASN A 399 2.89 22.82 -0.38
C ASN A 399 1.92 22.29 -1.45
N PRO A 400 2.37 21.71 -2.58
CA PRO A 400 1.43 21.28 -3.61
C PRO A 400 0.44 20.23 -3.12
N ASP A 401 0.91 19.27 -2.32
CA ASP A 401 0.07 18.21 -1.78
C ASP A 401 -0.86 18.66 -0.63
N MET A 402 -0.42 19.61 0.17
CA MET A 402 -1.21 20.05 1.32
C MET A 402 -2.23 21.13 0.96
N VAL A 403 -1.99 21.89 -0.10
CA VAL A 403 -2.89 22.95 -0.57
C VAL A 403 -3.82 22.46 -1.69
N GLY A 404 -3.34 21.61 -2.60
CA GLY A 404 -4.13 21.06 -3.71
C GLY A 404 -5.49 20.45 -3.29
N PRO A 405 -5.53 19.56 -2.28
CA PRO A 405 -6.77 18.93 -1.82
C PRO A 405 -7.82 19.88 -1.24
N THR A 406 -7.46 21.13 -0.95
CA THR A 406 -8.43 22.13 -0.48
C THR A 406 -9.41 22.56 -1.58
N GLY A 407 -9.07 22.31 -2.87
CA GLY A 407 -9.86 22.71 -4.02
C GLY A 407 -9.84 24.22 -4.29
N VAL A 408 -9.02 24.99 -3.58
CA VAL A 408 -8.88 26.43 -3.75
C VAL A 408 -7.77 26.73 -4.75
N GLU A 409 -8.15 26.91 -6.02
CA GLU A 409 -7.21 27.07 -7.14
C GLU A 409 -6.20 28.18 -6.94
N ALA A 410 -6.63 29.37 -6.54
CA ALA A 410 -5.73 30.50 -6.29
C ALA A 410 -4.68 30.20 -5.20
N ALA A 411 -5.04 29.41 -4.18
CA ALA A 411 -4.14 28.98 -3.14
C ALA A 411 -3.15 27.92 -3.67
N ALA A 412 -3.61 26.98 -4.48
CA ALA A 412 -2.76 25.97 -5.11
C ALA A 412 -1.74 26.62 -6.06
N ILE A 413 -2.13 27.59 -6.86
CA ILE A 413 -1.25 28.40 -7.70
C ILE A 413 -0.19 29.09 -6.84
N LYS A 414 -0.58 29.75 -5.75
CA LYS A 414 0.35 30.40 -4.84
C LYS A 414 1.34 29.41 -4.21
N ALA A 415 0.87 28.23 -3.82
CA ALA A 415 1.72 27.18 -3.27
C ALA A 415 2.81 26.74 -4.26
N VAL A 416 2.44 26.54 -5.52
CA VAL A 416 3.37 26.16 -6.60
C VAL A 416 4.38 27.27 -6.88
N GLU A 417 3.96 28.53 -6.91
CA GLU A 417 4.84 29.68 -7.12
C GLU A 417 5.87 29.84 -5.98
N VAL A 418 5.46 29.64 -4.74
CA VAL A 418 6.37 29.66 -3.58
C VAL A 418 7.42 28.54 -3.66
N VAL A 419 7.00 27.35 -4.05
CA VAL A 419 7.91 26.22 -4.24
C VAL A 419 8.90 26.51 -5.37
N ASP A 420 8.46 27.09 -6.48
CA ASP A 420 9.34 27.50 -7.60
C ASP A 420 10.45 28.47 -7.15
N GLU A 421 10.09 29.47 -6.35
CA GLU A 421 11.04 30.41 -5.76
C GLU A 421 12.06 29.68 -4.86
N CYS A 422 11.62 28.78 -4.02
CA CYS A 422 12.48 27.98 -3.15
C CYS A 422 13.42 27.06 -3.94
N VAL A 423 12.94 26.44 -5.01
CA VAL A 423 13.76 25.62 -5.92
C VAL A 423 14.88 26.47 -6.50
N GLY A 424 14.58 27.69 -6.95
CA GLY A 424 15.59 28.62 -7.49
C GLY A 424 16.70 28.94 -6.49
N ARG A 425 16.33 29.26 -5.27
CA ARG A 425 17.29 29.55 -4.18
C ARG A 425 18.17 28.35 -3.86
N ALA A 426 17.59 27.15 -3.82
CA ALA A 426 18.34 25.92 -3.58
C ALA A 426 19.30 25.58 -4.71
N VAL A 427 18.88 25.74 -5.96
CA VAL A 427 19.74 25.52 -7.14
C VAL A 427 20.93 26.50 -7.17
N ASP A 428 20.70 27.76 -6.84
CA ASP A 428 21.77 28.75 -6.75
C ASP A 428 22.80 28.37 -5.66
N ALA A 429 22.35 28.00 -4.48
CA ALA A 429 23.22 27.52 -3.41
C ALA A 429 24.00 26.26 -3.80
N LEU A 430 23.35 25.33 -4.50
CA LEU A 430 23.97 24.09 -4.99
C LEU A 430 25.11 24.37 -5.95
N LYS A 431 24.92 25.29 -6.90
CA LYS A 431 25.95 25.70 -7.87
C LYS A 431 27.17 26.34 -7.21
N GLU A 432 26.96 27.10 -6.13
CA GLU A 432 28.06 27.71 -5.38
C GLU A 432 29.03 26.67 -4.78
N VAL A 433 28.53 25.48 -4.45
CA VAL A 433 29.32 24.39 -3.84
C VAL A 433 29.65 23.28 -4.85
N ASP A 434 29.28 23.44 -6.11
CA ASP A 434 29.45 22.44 -7.17
C ASP A 434 28.80 21.09 -6.83
N GLY A 435 27.67 21.15 -6.14
CA GLY A 435 26.82 19.98 -5.83
C GLY A 435 25.96 19.56 -7.01
N GLN A 436 25.27 18.43 -6.86
CA GLN A 436 24.32 17.93 -7.85
C GLN A 436 22.96 17.65 -7.20
N MET A 437 21.89 17.69 -8.00
CA MET A 437 20.52 17.54 -7.49
C MET A 437 19.66 16.72 -8.45
N PHE A 438 18.79 15.91 -7.88
CA PHE A 438 17.68 15.28 -8.57
C PHE A 438 16.38 15.85 -8.01
N ILE A 439 15.55 16.43 -8.87
CA ILE A 439 14.23 16.95 -8.50
C ILE A 439 13.17 15.96 -8.98
N CYS A 440 12.24 15.61 -8.10
CA CYS A 440 11.10 14.76 -8.40
C CYS A 440 9.85 15.21 -7.65
N ALA A 441 8.76 14.52 -7.87
CA ALA A 441 7.60 14.47 -6.99
C ALA A 441 7.29 13.01 -6.67
N ASP A 442 6.55 12.79 -5.61
CA ASP A 442 6.18 11.44 -5.14
C ASP A 442 4.82 10.96 -5.68
N HIS A 443 3.97 11.87 -6.09
CA HIS A 443 2.69 11.68 -6.80
C HIS A 443 2.20 13.01 -7.37
N GLY A 444 1.14 12.98 -8.16
CA GLY A 444 0.45 14.19 -8.62
C GLY A 444 -0.70 14.58 -7.69
N ASN A 445 -1.03 15.87 -7.67
CA ASN A 445 -2.19 16.45 -7.00
C ASN A 445 -2.60 17.79 -7.60
N CYS A 446 -1.74 18.83 -7.46
CA CYS A 446 -2.08 20.21 -7.79
C CYS A 446 -2.14 20.53 -9.29
N GLU A 447 -1.74 19.62 -10.16
CA GLU A 447 -1.83 19.75 -11.60
C GLU A 447 -3.22 19.43 -12.16
N GLN A 448 -4.16 19.01 -11.28
CA GLN A 448 -5.55 18.75 -11.64
C GLN A 448 -6.45 19.02 -10.45
N LEU A 449 -7.18 20.12 -10.46
CA LEU A 449 -8.07 20.56 -9.38
C LEU A 449 -9.57 20.40 -9.72
N VAL A 450 -9.88 19.91 -10.90
CA VAL A 450 -11.25 19.64 -11.37
C VAL A 450 -11.30 18.26 -12.04
N ASP A 451 -12.42 17.59 -11.85
CA ASP A 451 -12.76 16.43 -12.67
C ASP A 451 -13.26 16.93 -14.03
N TYR A 452 -12.53 16.65 -15.09
CA TYR A 452 -12.82 17.17 -16.43
C TYR A 452 -14.10 16.59 -17.07
N GLU A 453 -14.64 15.50 -16.54
CA GLU A 453 -15.89 14.89 -17.03
C GLU A 453 -17.11 15.49 -16.33
N THR A 454 -17.01 15.72 -15.03
CA THR A 454 -18.12 16.20 -14.21
C THR A 454 -18.08 17.70 -13.94
N GLY A 455 -16.90 18.34 -14.03
CA GLY A 455 -16.68 19.73 -13.65
C GLY A 455 -16.66 19.97 -12.14
N GLU A 456 -16.74 18.91 -11.34
CA GLU A 456 -16.70 19.01 -9.88
C GLU A 456 -15.25 19.17 -9.38
N PRO A 457 -15.03 19.74 -8.18
CA PRO A 457 -13.70 19.81 -7.58
C PRO A 457 -13.05 18.43 -7.46
N PHE A 458 -11.81 18.31 -7.90
CA PHE A 458 -11.01 17.11 -7.77
C PHE A 458 -9.97 17.31 -6.66
N THR A 459 -10.18 16.68 -5.52
CA THR A 459 -9.36 16.87 -4.32
C THR A 459 -8.48 15.66 -4.00
N ALA A 460 -8.58 14.60 -4.79
CA ALA A 460 -7.75 13.40 -4.65
C ALA A 460 -6.39 13.56 -5.36
N HIS A 461 -5.46 12.64 -5.06
CA HIS A 461 -4.25 12.52 -5.86
C HIS A 461 -4.56 12.05 -7.28
N THR A 462 -3.64 12.26 -8.20
CA THR A 462 -3.80 11.89 -9.60
C THR A 462 -2.93 10.69 -9.96
N THR A 463 -3.20 10.09 -11.11
CA THR A 463 -2.32 9.11 -11.75
C THR A 463 -1.38 9.73 -12.78
N ASN A 464 -1.33 11.06 -12.86
CA ASN A 464 -0.47 11.78 -13.78
C ASN A 464 1.01 11.52 -13.47
N PRO A 465 1.90 11.60 -14.47
CA PRO A 465 3.32 11.48 -14.25
C PRO A 465 3.88 12.66 -13.44
N VAL A 466 5.06 12.47 -12.91
CA VAL A 466 5.79 13.47 -12.12
C VAL A 466 7.09 13.88 -12.83
N PRO A 467 7.64 15.08 -12.53
CA PRO A 467 8.91 15.50 -13.12
C PRO A 467 10.09 14.72 -12.53
N PHE A 468 11.04 14.34 -13.40
CA PHE A 468 12.37 13.85 -13.05
C PHE A 468 13.39 14.75 -13.72
N ILE A 469 14.12 15.52 -12.94
CA ILE A 469 15.06 16.54 -13.44
C ILE A 469 16.42 16.36 -12.78
N LEU A 470 17.48 16.27 -13.60
CA LEU A 470 18.85 16.17 -13.15
C LEU A 470 19.53 17.55 -13.26
N VAL A 471 19.92 18.13 -12.14
CA VAL A 471 20.43 19.50 -12.06
C VAL A 471 21.91 19.52 -11.66
N ASN A 472 22.69 20.28 -12.41
CA ASN A 472 24.12 20.51 -12.15
C ASN A 472 24.97 19.24 -11.99
N ALA A 473 24.61 18.19 -12.72
CA ALA A 473 25.37 16.94 -12.79
C ALA A 473 26.32 16.91 -13.98
N ASP A 474 27.10 15.86 -14.12
CA ASP A 474 27.98 15.64 -15.26
C ASP A 474 27.20 15.79 -16.58
N PRO A 475 27.59 16.74 -17.47
CA PRO A 475 26.86 17.02 -18.70
C PRO A 475 26.89 15.88 -19.73
N SER A 476 27.69 14.84 -19.51
CA SER A 476 27.72 13.64 -20.34
C SER A 476 26.48 12.73 -20.15
N TYR A 477 25.71 12.99 -19.10
CA TYR A 477 24.50 12.20 -18.83
C TYR A 477 23.23 12.89 -19.32
N THR A 478 22.27 12.06 -19.74
CA THR A 478 20.85 12.38 -19.86
C THR A 478 20.03 11.32 -19.11
N LEU A 479 18.71 11.45 -19.11
CA LEU A 479 17.80 10.52 -18.41
C LEU A 479 17.02 9.66 -19.41
N ARG A 480 16.85 8.37 -19.09
CA ARG A 480 15.94 7.49 -19.82
C ARG A 480 14.49 7.74 -19.42
N GLU A 481 13.59 7.54 -20.37
CA GLU A 481 12.15 7.60 -20.15
C GLU A 481 11.60 6.32 -19.49
N ASN A 482 10.34 6.36 -19.11
CA ASN A 482 9.61 5.25 -18.52
C ASN A 482 10.18 4.73 -17.19
N GLY A 483 10.84 5.59 -16.43
CA GLY A 483 11.28 5.28 -15.08
C GLY A 483 10.19 5.47 -14.04
N CYS A 484 10.46 4.98 -12.83
CA CYS A 484 9.58 5.12 -11.67
C CYS A 484 10.35 5.59 -10.44
N LEU A 485 9.64 5.83 -9.34
CA LEU A 485 10.25 6.33 -8.10
C LEU A 485 11.34 5.41 -7.55
N ALA A 486 11.22 4.10 -7.73
CA ALA A 486 12.22 3.11 -7.32
C ALA A 486 13.57 3.25 -8.04
N ASP A 487 13.61 3.93 -9.17
CA ASP A 487 14.81 4.13 -9.98
C ASP A 487 15.65 5.33 -9.55
N ILE A 488 15.09 6.21 -8.70
CA ILE A 488 15.74 7.48 -8.32
C ILE A 488 16.99 7.23 -7.49
N ILE A 489 16.92 6.45 -6.44
CA ILE A 489 18.09 6.19 -5.58
C ILE A 489 19.19 5.40 -6.32
N PRO A 490 18.91 4.36 -7.10
CA PRO A 490 19.89 3.78 -8.01
C PRO A 490 20.59 4.81 -8.90
N THR A 491 19.87 5.82 -9.39
CA THR A 491 20.43 6.94 -10.17
C THR A 491 21.39 7.79 -9.34
N LEU A 492 21.00 8.15 -8.11
CA LEU A 492 21.86 8.93 -7.21
C LEU A 492 23.13 8.17 -6.83
N ILE A 493 23.04 6.88 -6.57
CA ILE A 493 24.18 6.02 -6.23
C ILE A 493 25.18 6.00 -7.38
N GLU A 494 24.71 5.87 -8.63
CA GLU A 494 25.56 5.93 -9.82
C GLU A 494 26.20 7.31 -9.98
N LEU A 495 25.43 8.41 -9.81
CA LEU A 495 25.96 9.78 -9.84
C LEU A 495 27.05 10.03 -8.79
N MET A 496 26.98 9.36 -7.65
CA MET A 496 27.98 9.43 -6.59
C MET A 496 29.19 8.53 -6.86
N GLY A 497 29.21 7.78 -7.97
CA GLY A 497 30.27 6.85 -8.32
C GLY A 497 30.35 5.63 -7.41
N MET A 498 29.25 5.23 -6.82
CA MET A 498 29.14 4.11 -5.89
C MET A 498 28.46 2.90 -6.53
N GLU A 499 28.64 1.74 -5.93
CA GLU A 499 28.04 0.49 -6.40
C GLU A 499 26.63 0.29 -5.81
N GLN A 500 25.67 -0.02 -6.67
CA GLN A 500 24.28 -0.28 -6.24
C GLN A 500 24.19 -1.58 -5.46
N PRO A 501 23.55 -1.58 -4.26
CA PRO A 501 23.37 -2.80 -3.48
C PRO A 501 22.37 -3.74 -4.17
N VAL A 502 22.57 -5.05 -3.97
CA VAL A 502 21.76 -6.09 -4.63
C VAL A 502 20.27 -6.05 -4.23
N GLU A 503 19.98 -5.54 -3.06
CA GLU A 503 18.60 -5.40 -2.56
C GLU A 503 17.82 -4.33 -3.33
N MET A 504 18.50 -3.34 -3.90
CA MET A 504 17.86 -2.34 -4.76
C MET A 504 17.70 -2.90 -6.17
N THR A 505 16.47 -3.14 -6.57
CA THR A 505 16.12 -3.68 -7.90
C THR A 505 15.76 -2.59 -8.91
N GLY A 506 15.64 -1.35 -8.47
CA GLY A 506 15.49 -0.20 -9.34
C GLY A 506 16.67 -0.07 -10.31
N LYS A 507 16.44 0.59 -11.44
CA LYS A 507 17.44 0.76 -12.50
C LYS A 507 17.79 2.22 -12.64
N SER A 508 19.06 2.56 -12.61
CA SER A 508 19.51 3.93 -12.87
C SER A 508 18.87 4.51 -14.13
N LEU A 509 18.49 5.78 -14.03
CA LEU A 509 17.91 6.56 -15.13
C LEU A 509 18.98 7.16 -16.04
N LEU A 510 20.25 7.08 -15.66
CA LEU A 510 21.33 7.72 -16.40
C LEU A 510 21.61 7.01 -17.74
N ILE A 511 21.74 7.82 -18.78
CA ILE A 511 22.23 7.40 -20.10
C ILE A 511 23.41 8.30 -20.44
N LYS A 512 24.54 7.70 -20.80
CA LYS A 512 25.66 8.45 -21.40
C LYS A 512 25.30 8.89 -22.81
N LYS A 513 25.52 10.18 -23.10
CA LYS A 513 25.36 10.74 -24.45
C LYS A 513 26.44 10.23 -25.39
#